data_3db1e28abb1adfa37a737b8d06c67b71
#
_entry.id   3db1e28abb1adfa37a737b8d06c67b71
#
_cell.length_a   1.000
_cell.length_b   1.000
_cell.length_c   1.000
_cell.angle_alpha   90.00
_cell.angle_beta   90.00
_cell.angle_gamma   90.00
#
_symmetry.space_group_name_H-M   'P 1'
#
loop_
_entity.id
_entity.type
_entity.pdbx_description
1 polymer ?
#
loop_
_entity_poly.entity_id
_entity_poly.type
_entity_poly.pdbx_seq_one_letter_code
_entity_poly.pdbx_strand_id
1 'polypeptide(L)'
;MLELILPTAVACAESFADVPESTLLPEELEALGTARHEGRRREFTTVRHCARRALADIGVPPVPVLPGERGAPVWPRGVVGSMTHSAGYRAAAVALDDHVRAVGIDAEPHAALPGRTLGAVTRPEERERLAALAADFPEVHWDRLLFCAKEAVYKAWFPMTRRRLGFRDASVTFDPAGGTFRAAVVEGTGQEPPAPLVYEGRWAAAPHLLLAAVVVPAGSAAVRNRPDCATPPTS
;
A
#
# COMPACT_ATOMS: atom_id res chain seq x y z
N MET A 1 -1.20 -13.83 6.23
CA MET A 1 0.01 -13.47 5.43
C MET A 1 0.33 -11.98 5.59
N LEU A 2 -0.66 -11.12 5.40
CA LEU A 2 -0.50 -9.68 5.58
C LEU A 2 -0.04 -9.29 6.99
N GLU A 3 -0.51 -9.99 8.01
CA GLU A 3 -0.10 -9.83 9.41
C GLU A 3 1.43 -9.93 9.62
N LEU A 4 2.14 -10.73 8.81
CA LEU A 4 3.59 -10.89 8.93
C LEU A 4 4.39 -9.64 8.57
N ILE A 5 3.79 -8.73 7.80
CA ILE A 5 4.43 -7.50 7.32
C ILE A 5 3.83 -6.23 7.94
N LEU A 6 2.89 -6.37 8.86
CA LEU A 6 2.27 -5.25 9.58
C LEU A 6 2.75 -5.22 11.05
N PRO A 7 2.92 -4.02 11.64
CA PRO A 7 3.18 -3.91 13.07
C PRO A 7 1.91 -4.20 13.87
N THR A 8 2.08 -4.54 15.15
CA THR A 8 0.98 -4.89 16.07
C THR A 8 -0.07 -3.80 16.28
N ALA A 9 0.26 -2.54 15.99
CA ALA A 9 -0.68 -1.42 16.05
C ALA A 9 -1.69 -1.40 14.88
N VAL A 10 -1.52 -2.28 13.88
CA VAL A 10 -2.38 -2.35 12.70
C VAL A 10 -3.13 -3.69 12.70
N ALA A 11 -4.44 -3.64 12.84
CA ALA A 11 -5.31 -4.80 12.65
C ALA A 11 -5.53 -5.06 11.16
N CYS A 12 -5.60 -6.32 10.77
CA CYS A 12 -5.86 -6.69 9.39
C CYS A 12 -6.77 -7.92 9.29
N ALA A 13 -7.52 -7.97 8.20
CA ALA A 13 -8.27 -9.16 7.82
C ALA A 13 -8.07 -9.45 6.33
N GLU A 14 -7.96 -10.72 6.01
CA GLU A 14 -7.76 -11.19 4.65
C GLU A 14 -8.72 -12.33 4.31
N SER A 15 -9.01 -12.49 3.02
CA SER A 15 -9.85 -13.56 2.48
C SER A 15 -9.33 -14.04 1.13
N PHE A 16 -9.31 -15.35 0.96
CA PHE A 16 -9.01 -16.04 -0.31
C PHE A 16 -10.28 -16.54 -1.00
N ALA A 17 -11.44 -16.28 -0.43
CA ALA A 17 -12.75 -16.63 -0.99
C ALA A 17 -13.65 -15.41 -0.98
N ASP A 18 -14.47 -15.26 -2.01
CA ASP A 18 -15.47 -14.20 -2.08
C ASP A 18 -16.64 -14.50 -1.14
N VAL A 19 -17.17 -13.44 -0.51
CA VAL A 19 -18.35 -13.49 0.32
C VAL A 19 -19.59 -12.99 -0.44
N PRO A 20 -20.82 -13.43 -0.05
CA PRO A 20 -22.05 -13.00 -0.72
C PRO A 20 -22.35 -11.52 -0.46
N GLU A 21 -23.02 -10.87 -1.43
CA GLU A 21 -23.40 -9.44 -1.33
C GLU A 21 -24.34 -9.13 -0.15
N SER A 22 -25.05 -10.11 0.38
CA SER A 22 -25.82 -9.98 1.60
C SER A 22 -25.02 -9.60 2.83
N THR A 23 -23.69 -9.63 2.75
CA THR A 23 -22.80 -9.12 3.81
C THR A 23 -22.56 -7.62 3.72
N LEU A 24 -22.93 -6.95 2.63
CA LEU A 24 -22.85 -5.48 2.51
C LEU A 24 -23.88 -4.79 3.40
N LEU A 25 -23.50 -3.65 3.95
CA LEU A 25 -24.42 -2.74 4.58
C LEU A 25 -25.23 -1.98 3.51
N PRO A 26 -26.44 -1.46 3.85
CA PRO A 26 -27.31 -0.79 2.88
C PRO A 26 -26.62 0.29 2.07
N GLU A 27 -25.82 1.14 2.71
CA GLU A 27 -25.10 2.25 2.07
C GLU A 27 -23.98 1.75 1.15
N GLU A 28 -23.33 0.61 1.50
CA GLU A 28 -22.32 -0.02 0.64
C GLU A 28 -22.97 -0.67 -0.58
N LEU A 29 -24.14 -1.27 -0.40
CA LEU A 29 -24.92 -1.85 -1.50
C LEU A 29 -25.38 -0.76 -2.48
N GLU A 30 -25.82 0.39 -1.97
CA GLU A 30 -26.15 1.57 -2.77
C GLU A 30 -24.91 2.08 -3.52
N ALA A 31 -23.76 2.21 -2.84
CA ALA A 31 -22.51 2.64 -3.47
C ALA A 31 -21.98 1.65 -4.52
N LEU A 32 -22.23 0.35 -4.37
CA LEU A 32 -21.94 -0.66 -5.38
C LEU A 32 -22.80 -0.47 -6.63
N GLY A 33 -24.06 -0.06 -6.46
CA GLY A 33 -25.00 0.28 -7.52
C GLY A 33 -25.17 -0.86 -8.53
N THR A 34 -25.33 -0.49 -9.81
CA THR A 34 -25.53 -1.41 -10.93
C THR A 34 -24.22 -1.79 -11.62
N ALA A 35 -23.11 -1.91 -10.89
CA ALA A 35 -21.83 -2.33 -11.46
C ALA A 35 -22.02 -3.64 -12.25
N ARG A 36 -21.76 -3.59 -13.58
CA ARG A 36 -22.07 -4.69 -14.51
C ARG A 36 -21.08 -5.86 -14.43
N HIS A 37 -19.87 -5.62 -13.91
CA HIS A 37 -18.83 -6.65 -13.85
C HIS A 37 -18.91 -7.39 -12.53
N GLU A 38 -19.29 -8.67 -12.59
CA GLU A 38 -19.42 -9.53 -11.42
C GLU A 38 -18.13 -9.63 -10.60
N GLY A 39 -16.96 -9.70 -11.26
CA GLY A 39 -15.66 -9.68 -10.58
C GLY A 39 -15.49 -8.45 -9.67
N ARG A 40 -15.84 -7.25 -10.18
CA ARG A 40 -15.78 -6.00 -9.38
C ARG A 40 -16.78 -6.01 -8.23
N ARG A 41 -17.96 -6.60 -8.40
CA ARG A 41 -18.95 -6.75 -7.32
C ARG A 41 -18.39 -7.63 -6.20
N ARG A 42 -17.81 -8.78 -6.55
CA ARG A 42 -17.16 -9.69 -5.59
C ARG A 42 -15.99 -9.02 -4.85
N GLU A 43 -15.13 -8.33 -5.58
CA GLU A 43 -14.00 -7.58 -5.00
C GLU A 43 -14.48 -6.50 -4.02
N PHE A 44 -15.43 -5.69 -4.44
CA PHE A 44 -16.02 -4.63 -3.62
C PHE A 44 -16.63 -5.18 -2.33
N THR A 45 -17.39 -6.27 -2.44
CA THR A 45 -18.07 -6.90 -1.32
C THR A 45 -17.08 -7.51 -0.33
N THR A 46 -16.16 -8.32 -0.83
CA THR A 46 -15.27 -9.08 0.03
C THR A 46 -14.25 -8.19 0.73
N VAL A 47 -13.74 -7.14 0.05
CA VAL A 47 -12.78 -6.23 0.67
C VAL A 47 -13.44 -5.41 1.80
N ARG A 48 -14.72 -5.08 1.69
CA ARG A 48 -15.47 -4.39 2.76
C ARG A 48 -15.80 -5.32 3.92
N HIS A 49 -16.08 -6.57 3.64
CA HIS A 49 -16.17 -7.58 4.69
C HIS A 49 -14.86 -7.67 5.48
N CYS A 50 -13.70 -7.73 4.81
CA CYS A 50 -12.40 -7.68 5.46
C CYS A 50 -12.21 -6.38 6.26
N ALA A 51 -12.60 -5.23 5.70
CA ALA A 51 -12.49 -3.95 6.39
C ALA A 51 -13.28 -3.93 7.72
N ARG A 52 -14.53 -4.42 7.71
CA ARG A 52 -15.35 -4.48 8.94
C ARG A 52 -14.80 -5.46 9.97
N ARG A 53 -14.20 -6.58 9.52
CA ARG A 53 -13.50 -7.51 10.45
C ARG A 53 -12.31 -6.82 11.11
N ALA A 54 -11.45 -6.17 10.33
CA ALA A 54 -10.31 -5.45 10.87
C ALA A 54 -10.73 -4.29 11.80
N LEU A 55 -11.83 -3.58 11.48
CA LEU A 55 -12.42 -2.54 12.34
C LEU A 55 -12.90 -3.13 13.67
N ALA A 56 -13.54 -4.30 13.66
CA ALA A 56 -13.99 -4.96 14.88
C ALA A 56 -12.81 -5.32 15.81
N ASP A 57 -11.66 -5.72 15.24
CA ASP A 57 -10.46 -6.07 16.01
C ASP A 57 -9.85 -4.85 16.76
N ILE A 58 -10.15 -3.62 16.31
CA ILE A 58 -9.77 -2.37 17.00
C ILE A 58 -10.95 -1.75 17.80
N GLY A 59 -12.04 -2.50 18.02
CA GLY A 59 -13.18 -2.08 18.82
C GLY A 59 -14.15 -1.13 18.13
N VAL A 60 -14.07 -0.97 16.80
CA VAL A 60 -15.00 -0.13 16.02
C VAL A 60 -16.20 -0.97 15.59
N PRO A 61 -17.45 -0.55 15.91
CA PRO A 61 -18.65 -1.27 15.51
C PRO A 61 -18.81 -1.31 14.00
N PRO A 62 -19.62 -2.24 13.45
CA PRO A 62 -19.87 -2.31 12.03
C PRO A 62 -20.39 -0.98 11.46
N VAL A 63 -19.63 -0.38 10.54
CA VAL A 63 -19.98 0.86 9.83
C VAL A 63 -19.70 0.69 8.34
N PRO A 64 -20.42 1.40 7.44
CA PRO A 64 -20.16 1.33 6.03
C PRO A 64 -18.80 1.96 5.67
N VAL A 65 -18.05 1.30 4.80
CA VAL A 65 -16.80 1.81 4.23
C VAL A 65 -17.05 2.22 2.78
N LEU A 66 -17.36 3.49 2.57
CA LEU A 66 -17.74 4.02 1.27
C LEU A 66 -16.54 4.41 0.43
N PRO A 67 -16.65 4.39 -0.91
CA PRO A 67 -15.64 4.96 -1.78
C PRO A 67 -15.69 6.49 -1.71
N GLY A 68 -14.56 7.11 -1.45
CA GLY A 68 -14.37 8.55 -1.48
C GLY A 68 -13.64 9.00 -2.74
N GLU A 69 -12.90 10.10 -2.61
CA GLU A 69 -12.13 10.68 -3.70
C GLU A 69 -11.16 9.66 -4.30
N ARG A 70 -11.17 9.54 -5.64
CA ARG A 70 -10.34 8.59 -6.41
C ARG A 70 -10.50 7.13 -5.99
N GLY A 71 -11.63 6.78 -5.37
CA GLY A 71 -11.89 5.43 -4.89
C GLY A 71 -11.20 5.08 -3.56
N ALA A 72 -10.53 6.02 -2.92
CA ALA A 72 -9.97 5.80 -1.58
C ALA A 72 -11.10 5.50 -0.58
N PRO A 73 -10.92 4.56 0.37
CA PRO A 73 -11.94 4.28 1.37
C PRO A 73 -12.14 5.46 2.32
N VAL A 74 -13.39 5.74 2.66
CA VAL A 74 -13.76 6.68 3.72
C VAL A 74 -13.86 5.89 5.02
N TRP A 75 -12.87 6.06 5.88
CA TRP A 75 -12.82 5.41 7.19
C TRP A 75 -13.64 6.19 8.23
N PRO A 76 -14.14 5.54 9.29
CA PRO A 76 -14.77 6.23 10.40
C PRO A 76 -13.77 7.15 11.11
N ARG A 77 -14.30 8.15 11.83
CA ARG A 77 -13.47 9.11 12.58
C ARG A 77 -12.52 8.38 13.54
N GLY A 78 -11.28 8.80 13.59
CA GLY A 78 -10.25 8.22 14.46
C GLY A 78 -9.61 6.95 13.90
N VAL A 79 -9.90 6.59 12.63
CA VAL A 79 -9.34 5.40 11.98
C VAL A 79 -8.64 5.80 10.68
N VAL A 80 -7.49 5.18 10.45
CA VAL A 80 -6.78 5.17 9.16
C VAL A 80 -6.69 3.75 8.64
N GLY A 81 -6.59 3.58 7.33
CA GLY A 81 -6.49 2.22 6.78
C GLY A 81 -6.32 2.17 5.28
N SER A 82 -6.19 0.96 4.78
CA SER A 82 -6.02 0.67 3.36
C SER A 82 -6.69 -0.64 3.00
N MET A 83 -7.12 -0.76 1.77
CA MET A 83 -7.70 -1.98 1.21
C MET A 83 -6.96 -2.38 -0.06
N THR A 84 -6.90 -3.68 -0.32
CA THR A 84 -6.34 -4.22 -1.56
C THR A 84 -7.10 -5.45 -2.03
N HIS A 85 -7.01 -5.71 -3.32
CA HIS A 85 -7.52 -6.92 -3.94
C HIS A 85 -6.61 -7.33 -5.10
N SER A 86 -6.46 -8.61 -5.27
CA SER A 86 -5.75 -9.24 -6.38
C SER A 86 -6.49 -10.52 -6.77
N ALA A 87 -6.05 -11.22 -7.81
CA ALA A 87 -6.67 -12.47 -8.25
C ALA A 87 -6.80 -13.47 -7.08
N GLY A 88 -8.03 -13.73 -6.64
CA GLY A 88 -8.31 -14.66 -5.53
C GLY A 88 -7.94 -14.17 -4.13
N TYR A 89 -7.53 -12.92 -3.94
CA TYR A 89 -7.14 -12.35 -2.64
C TYR A 89 -7.79 -11.00 -2.37
N ARG A 90 -8.28 -10.77 -1.16
CA ARG A 90 -8.87 -9.53 -0.67
C ARG A 90 -8.37 -9.26 0.74
N ALA A 91 -8.00 -8.01 1.04
CA ALA A 91 -7.56 -7.65 2.38
C ALA A 91 -7.86 -6.20 2.72
N ALA A 92 -7.93 -5.95 4.02
CA ALA A 92 -7.96 -4.62 4.61
C ALA A 92 -7.04 -4.57 5.83
N ALA A 93 -6.43 -3.41 6.06
CA ALA A 93 -5.63 -3.10 7.22
C ALA A 93 -6.07 -1.75 7.79
N VAL A 94 -6.27 -1.66 9.09
CA VAL A 94 -6.75 -0.47 9.79
C VAL A 94 -5.99 -0.25 11.10
N ALA A 95 -5.92 0.99 11.54
CA ALA A 95 -5.34 1.38 12.82
C ALA A 95 -6.06 2.61 13.38
N LEU A 96 -5.92 2.87 14.68
CA LEU A 96 -6.32 4.13 15.28
C LEU A 96 -5.34 5.25 14.88
N ASP A 97 -5.85 6.45 14.61
CA ASP A 97 -5.08 7.58 14.09
C ASP A 97 -4.18 8.25 15.14
N ASP A 98 -4.35 7.93 16.41
CA ASP A 98 -3.47 8.32 17.50
C ASP A 98 -2.13 7.55 17.50
N HIS A 99 -2.11 6.34 16.95
CA HIS A 99 -0.91 5.51 16.86
C HIS A 99 -0.29 5.51 15.46
N VAL A 100 -1.13 5.58 14.43
CA VAL A 100 -0.73 5.46 13.02
C VAL A 100 -1.34 6.58 12.20
N ARG A 101 -0.51 7.32 11.47
CA ARG A 101 -0.92 8.44 10.61
C ARG A 101 -1.49 7.98 9.27
N ALA A 102 -0.94 6.90 8.70
CA ALA A 102 -1.40 6.33 7.44
C ALA A 102 -0.99 4.86 7.31
N VAL A 103 -1.82 4.10 6.61
CA VAL A 103 -1.57 2.73 6.20
C VAL A 103 -1.75 2.63 4.69
N GLY A 104 -0.81 1.96 4.02
CA GLY A 104 -0.93 1.58 2.62
C GLY A 104 -0.58 0.11 2.45
N ILE A 105 -1.48 -0.68 1.90
CA ILE A 105 -1.23 -2.08 1.56
C ILE A 105 -1.54 -2.33 0.10
N ASP A 106 -0.76 -3.21 -0.50
CA ASP A 106 -1.04 -3.69 -1.84
C ASP A 106 -0.74 -5.17 -1.99
N ALA A 107 -1.44 -5.81 -2.93
CA ALA A 107 -1.32 -7.22 -3.24
C ALA A 107 -1.35 -7.42 -4.75
N GLU A 108 -0.40 -8.19 -5.28
CA GLU A 108 -0.25 -8.46 -6.69
C GLU A 108 -0.03 -9.96 -6.96
N PRO A 109 -0.43 -10.47 -8.14
CA PRO A 109 -0.08 -11.83 -8.51
C PRO A 109 1.44 -12.00 -8.55
N HIS A 110 1.95 -13.12 -8.05
CA HIS A 110 3.38 -13.44 -8.15
C HIS A 110 3.73 -13.91 -9.57
N ALA A 111 3.74 -12.96 -10.51
CA ALA A 111 4.02 -13.14 -11.92
C ALA A 111 4.64 -11.88 -12.50
N ALA A 112 5.43 -12.00 -13.54
CA ALA A 112 6.10 -10.86 -14.18
C ALA A 112 5.11 -9.77 -14.63
N LEU A 113 5.53 -8.52 -14.54
CA LEU A 113 4.80 -7.39 -15.11
C LEU A 113 4.79 -7.47 -16.64
N PRO A 114 3.67 -7.13 -17.32
CA PRO A 114 3.70 -6.92 -18.76
C PRO A 114 4.76 -5.87 -19.13
N GLY A 115 5.56 -6.17 -20.14
CA GLY A 115 6.73 -5.35 -20.49
C GLY A 115 6.44 -3.86 -20.74
N ARG A 116 5.25 -3.53 -21.28
CA ARG A 116 4.80 -2.14 -21.45
C ARG A 116 4.59 -1.43 -20.10
N THR A 117 4.14 -2.15 -19.08
CA THR A 117 3.90 -1.61 -17.74
C THR A 117 5.21 -1.31 -17.03
N LEU A 118 6.21 -2.20 -17.13
CA LEU A 118 7.52 -2.01 -16.50
C LEU A 118 8.13 -0.66 -16.85
N GLY A 119 8.10 -0.28 -18.15
CA GLY A 119 8.61 1.01 -18.60
C GLY A 119 7.91 2.23 -18.03
N ALA A 120 6.62 2.11 -17.72
CA ALA A 120 5.82 3.20 -17.16
C ALA A 120 6.02 3.37 -15.65
N VAL A 121 6.29 2.28 -14.93
CA VAL A 121 6.38 2.28 -13.46
C VAL A 121 7.81 2.42 -12.93
N THR A 122 8.84 2.15 -13.74
CA THR A 122 10.23 2.20 -13.31
C THR A 122 10.92 3.51 -13.65
N ARG A 123 11.87 3.90 -12.79
CA ARG A 123 12.94 4.85 -13.06
C ARG A 123 14.14 4.09 -13.69
N PRO A 124 15.04 4.78 -14.43
CA PRO A 124 16.21 4.11 -15.01
C PRO A 124 17.06 3.34 -13.99
N GLU A 125 17.38 3.98 -12.86
CA GLU A 125 18.18 3.41 -11.78
C GLU A 125 17.48 2.23 -11.06
N GLU A 126 16.17 2.17 -11.07
CA GLU A 126 15.43 1.02 -10.52
C GLU A 126 15.58 -0.21 -11.41
N ARG A 127 15.62 -0.04 -12.74
CA ARG A 127 15.76 -1.19 -13.65
C ARG A 127 17.08 -1.93 -13.47
N GLU A 128 18.18 -1.20 -13.25
CA GLU A 128 19.50 -1.79 -12.97
C GLU A 128 19.46 -2.59 -11.66
N ARG A 129 18.86 -2.01 -10.60
CA ARG A 129 18.70 -2.70 -9.31
C ARG A 129 17.81 -3.94 -9.40
N LEU A 130 16.68 -3.84 -10.15
CA LEU A 130 15.79 -4.99 -10.37
C LEU A 130 16.48 -6.12 -11.14
N ALA A 131 17.34 -5.80 -12.11
CA ALA A 131 18.10 -6.81 -12.84
C ALA A 131 19.11 -7.54 -11.94
N ALA A 132 19.80 -6.82 -11.06
CA ALA A 132 20.67 -7.41 -10.06
C ALA A 132 19.90 -8.31 -9.08
N LEU A 133 18.79 -7.81 -8.53
CA LEU A 133 17.92 -8.59 -7.62
C LEU A 133 17.38 -9.86 -8.29
N ALA A 134 17.00 -9.79 -9.56
CA ALA A 134 16.50 -10.96 -10.29
C ALA A 134 17.60 -12.00 -10.57
N ALA A 135 18.86 -11.57 -10.66
CA ALA A 135 20.00 -12.49 -10.79
C ALA A 135 20.33 -13.19 -9.46
N ASP A 136 20.27 -12.46 -8.34
CA ASP A 136 20.62 -12.97 -7.02
C ASP A 136 19.46 -13.75 -6.35
N PHE A 137 18.21 -13.37 -6.63
CA PHE A 137 16.97 -13.92 -6.04
C PHE A 137 15.93 -14.16 -7.12
N PRO A 138 16.12 -15.16 -8.02
CA PRO A 138 15.30 -15.40 -9.20
C PRO A 138 13.87 -15.90 -8.89
N GLU A 139 13.61 -16.33 -7.65
CA GLU A 139 12.30 -16.80 -7.19
C GLU A 139 11.29 -15.67 -6.99
N VAL A 140 11.72 -14.39 -6.97
CA VAL A 140 10.84 -13.24 -6.78
C VAL A 140 10.68 -12.45 -8.08
N HIS A 141 9.45 -12.16 -8.45
CA HIS A 141 9.16 -11.23 -9.55
C HIS A 141 9.31 -9.77 -9.06
N TRP A 142 10.56 -9.30 -9.01
CA TRP A 142 10.94 -7.98 -8.48
C TRP A 142 10.30 -6.80 -9.22
N ASP A 143 10.04 -6.95 -10.49
CA ASP A 143 9.32 -5.98 -11.31
C ASP A 143 7.88 -5.77 -10.83
N ARG A 144 7.18 -6.87 -10.52
CA ARG A 144 5.83 -6.85 -9.97
C ARG A 144 5.84 -6.37 -8.52
N LEU A 145 6.82 -6.78 -7.73
CA LEU A 145 6.98 -6.33 -6.35
C LEU A 145 7.25 -4.82 -6.28
N LEU A 146 8.00 -4.26 -7.23
CA LEU A 146 8.19 -2.81 -7.34
C LEU A 146 6.86 -2.08 -7.55
N PHE A 147 6.02 -2.59 -8.45
CA PHE A 147 4.69 -2.04 -8.69
C PHE A 147 3.85 -2.09 -7.41
N CYS A 148 3.79 -3.24 -6.75
CA CYS A 148 3.09 -3.46 -5.48
C CYS A 148 3.57 -2.49 -4.39
N ALA A 149 4.88 -2.33 -4.22
CA ALA A 149 5.46 -1.39 -3.24
C ALA A 149 5.06 0.07 -3.54
N LYS A 150 5.10 0.49 -4.81
CA LYS A 150 4.70 1.85 -5.21
C LYS A 150 3.21 2.11 -4.99
N GLU A 151 2.35 1.13 -5.26
CA GLU A 151 0.92 1.21 -4.94
C GLU A 151 0.67 1.32 -3.43
N ALA A 152 1.38 0.54 -2.61
CA ALA A 152 1.30 0.65 -1.14
C ALA A 152 1.73 2.06 -0.67
N VAL A 153 2.83 2.60 -1.22
CA VAL A 153 3.26 3.98 -0.92
C VAL A 153 2.19 4.99 -1.32
N TYR A 154 1.62 4.88 -2.52
CA TYR A 154 0.55 5.78 -2.98
C TYR A 154 -0.68 5.74 -2.06
N LYS A 155 -1.09 4.53 -1.62
CA LYS A 155 -2.24 4.35 -0.71
C LYS A 155 -1.99 4.95 0.68
N ALA A 156 -0.74 5.03 1.14
CA ALA A 156 -0.37 5.77 2.36
C ALA A 156 -0.25 7.28 2.11
N TRP A 157 0.29 7.69 0.96
CA TRP A 157 0.51 9.10 0.58
C TRP A 157 -0.78 9.88 0.35
N PHE A 158 -1.69 9.33 -0.47
CA PHE A 158 -2.87 10.04 -0.93
C PHE A 158 -3.79 10.54 0.21
N PRO A 159 -4.13 9.74 1.24
CA PRO A 159 -4.95 10.22 2.35
C PRO A 159 -4.36 11.41 3.11
N MET A 160 -3.03 11.48 3.23
CA MET A 160 -2.33 12.55 3.94
C MET A 160 -2.19 13.83 3.12
N THR A 161 -2.06 13.72 1.80
CA THR A 161 -1.67 14.85 0.94
C THR A 161 -2.78 15.33 0.01
N ARG A 162 -3.73 14.45 -0.32
CA ARG A 162 -4.71 14.63 -1.40
C ARG A 162 -4.07 14.93 -2.76
N ARG A 163 -2.78 14.61 -2.91
CA ARG A 163 -1.99 14.86 -4.13
C ARG A 163 -1.71 13.55 -4.85
N ARG A 164 -1.68 13.62 -6.18
CA ARG A 164 -1.25 12.49 -6.98
C ARG A 164 0.25 12.26 -6.78
N LEU A 165 0.65 11.00 -6.68
CA LEU A 165 2.03 10.54 -6.75
C LEU A 165 2.11 9.58 -7.95
N GLY A 166 2.87 9.94 -8.95
CA GLY A 166 3.11 9.08 -10.11
C GLY A 166 4.15 8.01 -9.79
N PHE A 167 4.17 6.93 -10.54
CA PHE A 167 5.13 5.83 -10.31
C PHE A 167 6.60 6.27 -10.37
N ARG A 168 6.92 7.30 -11.16
CA ARG A 168 8.28 7.84 -11.28
C ARG A 168 8.60 8.93 -10.26
N ASP A 169 7.63 9.35 -9.48
CA ASP A 169 7.80 10.36 -8.43
C ASP A 169 8.33 9.74 -7.12
N ALA A 170 8.47 8.42 -7.07
CA ALA A 170 9.10 7.71 -5.97
C ALA A 170 10.16 6.72 -6.50
N SER A 171 11.28 6.63 -5.79
CA SER A 171 12.35 5.64 -6.02
C SER A 171 12.34 4.62 -4.90
N VAL A 172 12.26 3.33 -5.25
CA VAL A 172 12.19 2.22 -4.30
C VAL A 172 13.49 1.42 -4.31
N THR A 173 13.93 1.03 -3.12
CA THR A 173 15.07 0.11 -2.90
C THR A 173 14.62 -1.00 -1.97
N PHE A 174 14.89 -2.25 -2.35
CA PHE A 174 14.57 -3.44 -1.55
C PHE A 174 15.77 -3.93 -0.74
N ASP A 175 15.47 -4.44 0.45
CA ASP A 175 16.36 -5.29 1.22
C ASP A 175 15.77 -6.72 1.26
N PRO A 176 16.31 -7.66 0.46
CA PRO A 176 15.82 -9.03 0.42
C PRO A 176 15.95 -9.77 1.74
N ALA A 177 17.07 -9.55 2.46
CA ALA A 177 17.35 -10.25 3.71
C ALA A 177 16.41 -9.83 4.84
N GLY A 178 16.07 -8.53 4.90
CA GLY A 178 15.16 -7.98 5.91
C GLY A 178 13.69 -8.06 5.55
N GLY A 179 13.34 -8.43 4.31
CA GLY A 179 11.95 -8.35 3.82
C GLY A 179 11.38 -6.93 3.86
N THR A 180 12.25 -5.92 3.64
CA THR A 180 11.90 -4.52 3.75
C THR A 180 12.16 -3.77 2.44
N PHE A 181 11.58 -2.58 2.33
CA PHE A 181 11.90 -1.64 1.27
C PHE A 181 11.86 -0.21 1.78
N ARG A 182 12.62 0.64 1.10
CA ARG A 182 12.62 2.08 1.33
C ARG A 182 12.17 2.78 0.04
N ALA A 183 11.18 3.66 0.15
CA ALA A 183 10.70 4.48 -0.94
C ALA A 183 10.98 5.95 -0.64
N ALA A 184 11.73 6.61 -1.51
CA ALA A 184 12.00 8.03 -1.42
C ALA A 184 11.17 8.78 -2.49
N VAL A 185 10.33 9.73 -2.05
CA VAL A 185 9.63 10.64 -2.96
C VAL A 185 10.63 11.64 -3.51
N VAL A 186 10.73 11.70 -4.83
CA VAL A 186 11.64 12.60 -5.53
C VAL A 186 10.96 13.94 -5.69
N GLU A 187 11.55 14.96 -5.08
CA GLU A 187 11.00 16.31 -5.14
C GLU A 187 10.94 16.85 -6.58
N GLY A 188 9.77 17.39 -6.95
CA GLY A 188 9.56 18.00 -8.26
C GLY A 188 8.56 19.14 -8.28
N THR A 189 7.97 19.55 -7.15
CA THR A 189 6.85 20.51 -7.15
C THR A 189 6.79 21.42 -5.91
N GLY A 190 7.74 22.27 -5.69
CA GLY A 190 7.57 23.63 -5.15
C GLY A 190 6.94 23.87 -3.77
N GLN A 191 6.33 22.92 -3.10
CA GLN A 191 5.82 23.03 -1.73
C GLN A 191 6.04 21.70 -1.00
N GLU A 192 6.64 21.76 0.20
CA GLU A 192 6.78 20.60 1.08
C GLU A 192 5.39 19.98 1.34
N PRO A 193 5.18 18.69 1.00
CA PRO A 193 3.92 18.04 1.29
C PRO A 193 3.77 17.82 2.81
N PRO A 194 2.55 17.77 3.32
CA PRO A 194 2.27 17.43 4.72
C PRO A 194 2.45 15.93 5.00
N ALA A 195 3.45 15.29 4.38
CA ALA A 195 3.70 13.85 4.45
C ALA A 195 5.22 13.59 4.42
N PRO A 196 5.68 12.42 4.93
CA PRO A 196 7.07 12.02 4.82
C PRO A 196 7.53 11.96 3.36
N LEU A 197 8.76 12.35 3.09
CA LEU A 197 9.40 12.15 1.78
C LEU A 197 10.05 10.77 1.65
N VAL A 198 10.16 10.06 2.76
CA VAL A 198 10.72 8.70 2.82
C VAL A 198 9.74 7.79 3.55
N TYR A 199 9.46 6.66 2.93
CA TYR A 199 8.60 5.60 3.46
C TYR A 199 9.42 4.34 3.66
N GLU A 200 9.36 3.79 4.86
CA GLU A 200 9.82 2.45 5.12
C GLU A 200 8.64 1.49 4.99
N GLY A 201 8.86 0.39 4.30
CA GLY A 201 7.84 -0.61 4.06
C GLY A 201 8.37 -2.03 4.26
N ARG A 202 7.45 -2.96 4.34
CA ARG A 202 7.74 -4.40 4.38
C ARG A 202 7.07 -5.10 3.22
N TRP A 203 7.64 -6.21 2.80
CA TRP A 203 7.09 -7.03 1.73
C TRP A 203 7.16 -8.51 2.07
N ALA A 204 6.33 -9.29 1.41
CA ALA A 204 6.38 -10.74 1.44
C ALA A 204 6.06 -11.31 0.05
N ALA A 205 6.70 -12.43 -0.26
CA ALA A 205 6.43 -13.22 -1.45
C ALA A 205 5.93 -14.61 -1.05
N ALA A 206 4.82 -15.03 -1.64
CA ALA A 206 4.27 -16.37 -1.53
C ALA A 206 4.11 -16.97 -2.95
N PRO A 207 3.87 -18.25 -3.12
CA PRO A 207 3.86 -18.89 -4.44
C PRO A 207 3.00 -18.21 -5.50
N HIS A 208 1.89 -17.56 -5.10
CA HIS A 208 0.95 -16.93 -6.03
C HIS A 208 0.67 -15.46 -5.71
N LEU A 209 1.30 -14.89 -4.70
CA LEU A 209 0.98 -13.56 -4.18
C LEU A 209 2.23 -12.82 -3.72
N LEU A 210 2.32 -11.55 -4.11
CA LEU A 210 3.24 -10.55 -3.58
C LEU A 210 2.46 -9.56 -2.74
N LEU A 211 3.00 -9.20 -1.59
CA LEU A 211 2.41 -8.24 -0.66
C LEU A 211 3.41 -7.12 -0.36
N ALA A 212 2.91 -5.91 -0.24
CA ALA A 212 3.66 -4.77 0.25
C ALA A 212 2.81 -3.97 1.25
N ALA A 213 3.45 -3.47 2.29
CA ALA A 213 2.82 -2.64 3.32
C ALA A 213 3.72 -1.46 3.70
N VAL A 214 3.09 -0.32 3.89
CA VAL A 214 3.67 0.91 4.44
C VAL A 214 2.82 1.34 5.61
N VAL A 215 3.45 1.60 6.75
CA VAL A 215 2.79 2.15 7.94
C VAL A 215 3.55 3.39 8.39
N VAL A 216 2.86 4.51 8.41
CA VAL A 216 3.42 5.79 8.84
C VAL A 216 3.00 6.02 10.30
N PRO A 217 3.94 6.02 11.28
CA PRO A 217 3.60 6.23 12.69
C PRO A 217 3.02 7.64 12.94
N ALA A 218 2.14 7.77 13.93
CA ALA A 218 1.74 9.06 14.45
C ALA A 218 2.98 9.77 15.03
N GLY A 219 3.16 11.05 14.71
CA GLY A 219 4.36 11.78 15.16
C GLY A 219 5.59 11.65 14.25
N SER A 220 5.53 10.89 13.17
CA SER A 220 6.57 10.91 12.14
C SER A 220 6.61 12.29 11.46
N ALA A 221 7.56 13.14 11.90
CA ALA A 221 7.87 14.38 11.20
C ALA A 221 8.47 14.05 9.82
N ALA A 222 8.23 14.90 8.83
CA ALA A 222 8.91 14.82 7.55
C ALA A 222 10.43 14.75 7.77
N VAL A 223 11.03 13.59 7.51
CA VAL A 223 12.49 13.43 7.62
C VAL A 223 13.09 14.26 6.50
N ARG A 224 13.69 15.39 6.87
CA ARG A 224 14.48 16.19 5.93
C ARG A 224 15.69 15.36 5.52
N ASN A 225 15.86 15.15 4.25
CA ASN A 225 17.08 14.60 3.68
C ASN A 225 18.19 15.67 3.93
N ARG A 226 18.98 15.50 5.02
CA ARG A 226 20.19 16.29 5.19
C ARG A 226 21.20 15.74 4.16
N PRO A 227 21.71 16.57 3.24
CA PRO A 227 22.90 16.19 2.50
C PRO A 227 24.03 16.00 3.53
N ASP A 228 24.77 14.90 3.40
CA ASP A 228 25.97 14.66 4.19
C ASP A 228 26.87 15.90 4.10
N CYS A 229 27.04 16.55 5.23
CA CYS A 229 27.96 17.69 5.38
C CYS A 229 29.38 17.11 5.30
N ALA A 230 29.96 17.19 4.09
CA ALA A 230 31.36 16.91 3.89
C ALA A 230 32.19 17.83 4.83
N THR A 231 32.92 17.23 5.72
CA THR A 231 33.91 17.87 6.61
C THR A 231 34.95 18.59 5.72
N PRO A 232 35.23 19.87 5.92
CA PRO A 232 36.31 20.55 5.21
C PRO A 232 37.67 20.01 5.65
N PRO A 233 38.67 19.91 4.77
CA PRO A 233 40.00 19.48 5.13
C PRO A 233 40.64 20.53 6.04
N THR A 234 41.15 20.06 7.18
CA THR A 234 42.02 20.83 8.05
C THR A 234 43.37 21.10 7.36
N SER A 235 43.70 22.37 7.20
CA SER A 235 45.04 22.89 6.87
C SER A 235 45.94 22.84 8.07
#